data_c25fde9ab7c053c2937a5dbbac9c2260
#
_entry.id   c25fde9ab7c053c2937a5dbbac9c2260
#
_cell.length_a   1.000
_cell.length_b   1.000
_cell.length_c   1.000
_cell.angle_alpha   90.00
_cell.angle_beta   90.00
_cell.angle_gamma   90.00
#
_symmetry.space_group_name_H-M   'P 1'
#
loop_
_entity.id
_entity.type
_entity.pdbx_description
1 polymer ?
#
loop_
_entity_poly.entity_id
_entity_poly.type
_entity_poly.pdbx_seq_one_letter_code
_entity_poly.pdbx_strand_id
1 'polypeptide(L)'
;MNLETPRQKKIASVIQKELANLLQGSIRKKGRSNLVVSITKVNVTVDIAFAKVFLSIFPSEYSLEYLNSLKENRFKIRHSLSQIMKNQLRKVPELNFYIDDSLDYIQNIESALKNPENPILGENPST
;
A
#
# COMPACT_ATOMS: atom_id res chain seq x y z
N MET A 1 5.28 -12.11 16.15
CA MET A 1 3.93 -11.70 15.95
C MET A 1 3.68 -10.32 16.47
N ASN A 2 3.05 -9.50 15.66
CA ASN A 2 2.75 -8.17 16.09
C ASN A 2 1.37 -8.10 16.65
N LEU A 3 1.30 -7.70 17.90
CA LEU A 3 0.02 -7.51 18.53
C LEU A 3 -0.28 -6.03 18.54
N GLU A 4 -0.97 -5.60 17.50
CA GLU A 4 -1.38 -4.21 17.43
C GLU A 4 -2.46 -3.90 18.45
N THR A 5 -2.37 -2.75 19.07
CA THR A 5 -3.41 -2.31 19.98
C THR A 5 -4.66 -1.95 19.18
N PRO A 6 -5.84 -1.93 19.83
CA PRO A 6 -7.06 -1.48 19.13
C PRO A 6 -6.91 -0.08 18.54
N ARG A 7 -6.17 0.81 19.22
CA ARG A 7 -5.94 2.16 18.71
C ARG A 7 -5.14 2.12 17.41
N GLN A 8 -4.07 1.31 17.37
CA GLN A 8 -3.27 1.16 16.16
C GLN A 8 -4.10 0.64 15.00
N LYS A 9 -4.92 -0.37 15.25
CA LYS A 9 -5.77 -0.96 14.22
C LYS A 9 -6.79 0.04 13.69
N LYS A 10 -7.39 0.80 14.57
CA LYS A 10 -8.39 1.78 14.17
C LYS A 10 -7.77 2.88 13.32
N ILE A 11 -6.64 3.40 13.75
CA ILE A 11 -5.96 4.45 13.02
C ILE A 11 -5.47 3.94 11.66
N ALA A 12 -4.91 2.74 11.63
CA ALA A 12 -4.47 2.14 10.38
C ALA A 12 -5.63 1.98 9.40
N SER A 13 -6.79 1.57 9.88
CA SER A 13 -7.97 1.39 9.06
C SER A 13 -8.46 2.72 8.48
N VAL A 14 -8.48 3.78 9.29
CA VAL A 14 -8.89 5.10 8.82
C VAL A 14 -7.89 5.64 7.80
N ILE A 15 -6.59 5.48 8.07
CA ILE A 15 -5.56 5.93 7.14
C ILE A 15 -5.72 5.19 5.81
N GLN A 16 -5.93 3.88 5.85
CA GLN A 16 -6.09 3.09 4.65
C GLN A 16 -7.23 3.61 3.80
N LYS A 17 -8.38 3.85 4.42
CA LYS A 17 -9.56 4.32 3.71
C LYS A 17 -9.37 5.70 3.12
N GLU A 18 -8.93 6.65 3.94
CA GLU A 18 -8.82 8.03 3.50
C GLU A 18 -7.69 8.21 2.48
N LEU A 19 -6.60 7.50 2.69
CA LEU A 19 -5.47 7.58 1.77
C LEU A 19 -5.83 6.96 0.42
N ALA A 20 -6.57 5.86 0.42
CA ALA A 20 -7.01 5.24 -0.83
C ALA A 20 -7.87 6.21 -1.63
N ASN A 21 -8.80 6.90 -0.97
CA ASN A 21 -9.63 7.89 -1.62
C ASN A 21 -8.81 9.05 -2.17
N LEU A 22 -7.84 9.50 -1.38
CA LEU A 22 -6.99 10.62 -1.78
C LEU A 22 -6.16 10.28 -3.01
N LEU A 23 -5.54 9.11 -3.02
CA LEU A 23 -4.67 8.71 -4.13
C LEU A 23 -5.47 8.44 -5.39
N GLN A 24 -6.59 7.74 -5.28
CA GLN A 24 -7.42 7.44 -6.45
C GLN A 24 -8.03 8.72 -7.02
N GLY A 25 -8.41 9.64 -6.16
CA GLY A 25 -8.92 10.94 -6.60
C GLY A 25 -7.87 11.73 -7.36
N SER A 26 -6.63 11.71 -6.90
CA SER A 26 -5.53 12.39 -7.57
C SER A 26 -5.28 11.79 -8.95
N ILE A 27 -5.35 10.47 -9.06
CA ILE A 27 -5.16 9.79 -10.34
C ILE A 27 -6.25 10.21 -11.34
N ARG A 28 -7.50 10.26 -10.89
CA ARG A 28 -8.59 10.68 -11.76
C ARG A 28 -8.43 12.12 -12.23
N LYS A 29 -7.99 13.01 -11.33
CA LYS A 29 -7.79 14.41 -11.68
C LYS A 29 -6.72 14.58 -12.76
N LYS A 30 -5.72 13.70 -12.76
CA LYS A 30 -4.65 13.77 -13.73
C LYS A 30 -4.98 13.03 -15.03
N GLY A 31 -6.20 12.50 -15.16
CA GLY A 31 -6.62 11.83 -16.38
C GLY A 31 -6.04 10.46 -16.58
N ARG A 32 -5.53 9.84 -15.52
CA ARG A 32 -4.93 8.50 -15.61
C ARG A 32 -5.92 7.45 -15.15
N SER A 33 -7.09 7.44 -15.77
CA SER A 33 -8.17 6.56 -15.35
C SER A 33 -7.86 5.07 -15.52
N ASN A 34 -6.84 4.74 -16.33
CA ASN A 34 -6.44 3.35 -16.52
C ASN A 34 -5.55 2.84 -15.38
N LEU A 35 -5.19 3.70 -14.46
CA LEU A 35 -4.31 3.32 -13.35
C LEU A 35 -5.15 3.09 -12.10
N VAL A 36 -5.00 1.93 -11.49
CA VAL A 36 -5.72 1.59 -10.27
C VAL A 36 -4.73 1.36 -9.14
N VAL A 37 -4.94 2.05 -8.04
CA VAL A 37 -4.09 1.93 -6.87
C VAL A 37 -4.93 1.43 -5.71
N SER A 38 -4.49 0.34 -5.08
CA SER A 38 -5.15 -0.22 -3.92
C SER A 38 -4.18 -0.22 -2.76
N ILE A 39 -4.64 0.19 -1.59
CA ILE A 39 -3.84 0.09 -0.39
C ILE A 39 -4.21 -1.23 0.28
N THR A 40 -3.28 -2.17 0.27
CA THR A 40 -3.55 -3.50 0.75
C THR A 40 -3.37 -3.63 2.25
N LYS A 41 -2.50 -2.79 2.83
CA LYS A 41 -2.21 -2.90 4.24
C LYS A 41 -1.59 -1.61 4.76
N VAL A 42 -1.92 -1.25 5.99
CA VAL A 42 -1.27 -0.12 6.68
C VAL A 42 -0.87 -0.61 8.07
N ASN A 43 0.40 -0.46 8.41
CA ASN A 43 0.91 -0.80 9.73
C ASN A 43 1.38 0.48 10.42
N VAL A 44 0.86 0.73 11.60
CA VAL A 44 1.19 1.93 12.35
C VAL A 44 1.98 1.53 13.60
N THR A 45 3.01 2.29 13.94
CA THR A 45 3.80 1.99 15.13
C THR A 45 2.99 2.28 16.41
N VAL A 46 3.45 1.74 17.52
CA VAL A 46 2.74 1.87 18.80
C VAL A 46 2.53 3.33 19.18
N ASP A 47 3.53 4.16 18.94
CA ASP A 47 3.45 5.59 19.26
C ASP A 47 2.79 6.41 18.15
N ILE A 48 2.28 5.76 17.11
CA ILE A 48 1.60 6.41 15.98
C ILE A 48 2.52 7.42 15.27
N ALA A 49 3.82 7.19 15.35
CA ALA A 49 4.78 8.11 14.73
C ALA A 49 5.06 7.77 13.27
N PHE A 50 4.97 6.50 12.91
CA PHE A 50 5.26 6.04 11.55
C PHE A 50 4.20 5.08 11.07
N ALA A 51 3.92 5.12 9.78
CA ALA A 51 2.99 4.19 9.13
C ALA A 51 3.63 3.61 7.89
N LYS A 52 3.60 2.29 7.77
CA LYS A 52 4.04 1.61 6.55
C LYS A 52 2.80 1.36 5.72
N VAL A 53 2.80 1.86 4.49
CA VAL A 53 1.67 1.76 3.58
C VAL A 53 2.06 0.85 2.43
N PHE A 54 1.35 -0.27 2.31
CA PHE A 54 1.60 -1.23 1.25
C PHE A 54 0.56 -1.07 0.16
N LEU A 55 1.02 -0.99 -1.08
CA LEU A 55 0.17 -0.68 -2.21
C LEU A 55 0.27 -1.73 -3.29
N SER A 56 -0.83 -1.90 -4.02
CA SER A 56 -0.84 -2.67 -5.26
C SER A 56 -1.25 -1.70 -6.36
N ILE A 57 -0.48 -1.67 -7.44
CA ILE A 57 -0.71 -0.75 -8.55
C ILE A 57 -0.91 -1.55 -9.81
N PHE A 58 -1.98 -1.27 -10.52
CA PHE A 58 -2.29 -1.96 -11.78
C PHE A 58 -2.51 -0.92 -12.87
N PRO A 59 -1.93 -1.08 -14.06
CA PRO A 59 -1.02 -2.17 -14.46
C PRO A 59 0.33 -2.11 -13.72
N SER A 60 0.91 -3.27 -13.49
CA SER A 60 2.13 -3.36 -12.67
C SER A 60 3.33 -2.67 -13.30
N GLU A 61 3.29 -2.45 -14.60
CA GLU A 61 4.39 -1.77 -15.29
C GLU A 61 4.58 -0.33 -14.83
N TYR A 62 3.56 0.25 -14.20
CA TYR A 62 3.64 1.61 -13.69
C TYR A 62 3.98 1.68 -12.20
N SER A 63 4.20 0.51 -11.58
CA SER A 63 4.38 0.44 -10.12
C SER A 63 5.54 1.28 -9.62
N LEU A 64 6.71 1.14 -10.23
CA LEU A 64 7.91 1.86 -9.76
C LEU A 64 7.78 3.35 -10.00
N GLU A 65 7.27 3.74 -11.15
CA GLU A 65 7.09 5.15 -11.47
C GLU A 65 6.14 5.81 -10.46
N TYR A 66 5.02 5.15 -10.21
CA TYR A 66 4.04 5.69 -9.29
C TYR A 66 4.56 5.70 -7.85
N LEU A 67 5.26 4.64 -7.45
CA LEU A 67 5.85 4.58 -6.11
C LEU A 67 6.84 5.71 -5.90
N ASN A 68 7.69 5.99 -6.89
CA ASN A 68 8.65 7.08 -6.79
C ASN A 68 7.93 8.43 -6.67
N SER A 69 6.84 8.59 -7.40
CA SER A 69 6.03 9.80 -7.32
C SER A 69 5.46 9.98 -5.91
N LEU A 70 4.99 8.90 -5.29
CA LEU A 70 4.47 8.96 -3.93
C LEU A 70 5.57 9.35 -2.94
N LYS A 71 6.76 8.78 -3.10
CA LYS A 71 7.88 9.10 -2.21
C LYS A 71 8.29 10.55 -2.34
N GLU A 72 8.28 11.08 -3.55
CA GLU A 72 8.63 12.49 -3.79
C GLU A 72 7.59 13.42 -3.21
N ASN A 73 6.34 13.00 -3.18
CA ASN A 73 5.23 13.83 -2.73
C ASN A 73 4.73 13.47 -1.34
N ARG A 74 5.48 12.67 -0.60
CA ARG A 74 4.99 12.12 0.68
C ARG A 74 4.58 13.20 1.68
N PHE A 75 5.30 14.31 1.71
CA PHE A 75 4.97 15.38 2.65
C PHE A 75 3.66 16.08 2.26
N LYS A 76 3.43 16.26 0.96
CA LYS A 76 2.17 16.82 0.48
C LYS A 76 1.02 15.89 0.77
N ILE A 77 1.23 14.59 0.56
CA ILE A 77 0.21 13.58 0.82
C ILE A 77 -0.12 13.55 2.30
N ARG A 78 0.91 13.57 3.15
CA ARG A 78 0.71 13.59 4.59
C ARG A 78 -0.06 14.84 5.02
N HIS A 79 0.28 15.98 4.45
CA HIS A 79 -0.42 17.23 4.76
C HIS A 79 -1.90 17.13 4.37
N SER A 80 -2.19 16.64 3.18
CA SER A 80 -3.57 16.47 2.75
C SER A 80 -4.33 15.52 3.67
N LEU A 81 -3.68 14.41 4.04
CA LEU A 81 -4.29 13.45 4.94
C LEU A 81 -4.54 14.05 6.31
N SER A 82 -3.63 14.90 6.80
CA SER A 82 -3.79 15.54 8.10
C SER A 82 -4.99 16.50 8.12
N GLN A 83 -5.26 17.14 6.99
CA GLN A 83 -6.44 18.00 6.88
C GLN A 83 -7.72 17.17 6.98
N ILE A 84 -7.72 15.99 6.35
CA ILE A 84 -8.88 15.11 6.38
C ILE A 84 -9.09 14.53 7.77
N MET A 85 -8.01 14.20 8.47
CA MET A 85 -8.07 13.50 9.75
C MET A 85 -7.93 14.40 10.97
N LYS A 86 -7.98 15.71 10.79
CA LYS A 86 -7.66 16.62 11.89
C LYS A 86 -8.55 16.45 13.12
N ASN A 87 -9.78 15.98 12.93
CA ASN A 87 -10.70 15.75 14.04
C ASN A 87 -10.46 14.42 14.73
N GLN A 88 -9.65 13.56 14.15
CA GLN A 88 -9.40 12.23 14.69
C GLN A 88 -7.97 12.09 15.22
N LEU A 89 -7.04 12.82 14.64
CA LEU A 89 -5.65 12.77 15.02
C LEU A 89 -5.04 14.16 15.00
N ARG A 90 -4.29 14.48 16.03
CA ARG A 90 -3.57 15.75 16.05
C ARG A 90 -2.42 15.71 15.06
N LYS A 91 -1.77 14.57 14.95
CA LYS A 91 -0.61 14.42 14.12
C LYS A 91 -0.71 13.12 13.36
N VAL A 92 -0.67 13.21 12.05
CA VAL A 92 -0.69 12.05 11.19
C VAL A 92 0.72 11.44 11.18
N PRO A 93 0.85 10.12 11.24
CA PRO A 93 2.17 9.51 11.23
C PRO A 93 2.90 9.78 9.92
N GLU A 94 4.22 9.68 9.96
CA GLU A 94 5.03 9.80 8.76
C GLU A 94 4.76 8.57 7.89
N LEU A 95 4.49 8.81 6.61
CA LEU A 95 4.09 7.75 5.69
C LEU A 95 5.30 7.20 4.93
N ASN A 96 5.40 5.88 4.87
CA ASN A 96 6.41 5.20 4.07
C ASN A 96 5.68 4.23 3.15
N PHE A 97 5.98 4.29 1.85
CA PHE A 97 5.25 3.55 0.84
C PHE A 97 6.06 2.37 0.32
N TYR A 98 5.40 1.23 0.18
CA TYR A 98 6.00 0.00 -0.32
C TYR A 98 5.05 -0.68 -1.29
N ILE A 99 5.59 -1.35 -2.28
CA ILE A 99 4.77 -2.17 -3.17
C ILE A 99 4.50 -3.49 -2.48
N ASP A 100 3.24 -3.87 -2.44
CA ASP A 100 2.83 -5.16 -1.90
C ASP A 100 2.71 -6.12 -3.08
N ASP A 101 3.63 -7.06 -3.18
CA ASP A 101 3.64 -8.02 -4.27
C ASP A 101 3.07 -9.37 -3.86
N SER A 102 2.31 -9.40 -2.78
CA SER A 102 1.68 -10.64 -2.32
C SER A 102 0.79 -11.28 -3.38
N LEU A 103 0.04 -10.45 -4.10
CA LEU A 103 -0.84 -10.97 -5.15
C LEU A 103 -0.06 -11.59 -6.28
N ASP A 104 1.05 -10.97 -6.67
CA ASP A 104 1.91 -11.52 -7.71
C ASP A 104 2.50 -12.85 -7.27
N TYR A 105 2.88 -12.94 -6.00
CA TYR A 105 3.40 -14.17 -5.45
C TYR A 105 2.35 -15.28 -5.52
N ILE A 106 1.12 -14.97 -5.16
CA ILE A 106 0.03 -15.94 -5.21
C ILE A 106 -0.23 -16.39 -6.65
N GLN A 107 -0.22 -15.48 -7.59
CA GLN A 107 -0.39 -15.81 -9.00
C GLN A 107 0.72 -16.73 -9.49
N ASN A 108 1.94 -16.47 -9.08
CA ASN A 108 3.07 -17.31 -9.47
C ASN A 108 2.93 -18.72 -8.90
N ILE A 109 2.44 -18.85 -7.69
CA ILE A 109 2.21 -20.16 -7.10
C ILE A 109 1.15 -20.91 -7.90
N GLU A 110 0.08 -20.24 -8.26
CA GLU A 110 -0.98 -20.88 -9.05
C GLU A 110 -0.46 -21.33 -10.41
N SER A 111 0.33 -20.50 -11.05
CA SER A 111 0.93 -20.87 -12.33
C SER A 111 1.83 -22.09 -12.19
N ALA A 112 2.60 -22.14 -11.12
CA ALA A 112 3.49 -23.27 -10.88
C ALA A 112 2.70 -24.54 -10.64
N LEU A 113 1.58 -24.45 -9.96
CA LEU A 113 0.72 -25.61 -9.73
C LEU A 113 0.09 -26.11 -11.01
N LYS A 114 -0.19 -25.22 -11.95
CA LYS A 114 -0.76 -25.60 -13.23
C LYS A 114 0.28 -26.23 -14.14
N ASN A 115 1.55 -25.97 -13.91
CA ASN A 115 2.64 -26.52 -14.69
C ASN A 115 3.47 -27.44 -13.81
N PRO A 116 3.12 -28.72 -13.78
CA PRO A 116 3.79 -29.65 -12.86
C PRO A 116 5.29 -29.80 -13.07
N GLU A 117 5.77 -29.48 -14.24
CA GLU A 117 7.19 -29.59 -14.45
C GLU A 117 7.97 -28.41 -13.89
N ASN A 118 7.28 -27.41 -13.37
CA ASN A 118 7.98 -26.34 -12.68
C ASN A 118 8.18 -26.73 -11.24
N PRO A 119 9.40 -26.99 -10.85
CA PRO A 119 9.61 -27.40 -9.48
C PRO A 119 9.59 -26.19 -8.65
N ILE A 120 8.67 -25.94 -8.05
CA ILE A 120 8.62 -24.90 -7.26
C ILE A 120 9.16 -24.99 -6.08
N LEU A 121 9.09 -25.71 -5.72
CA LEU A 121 9.47 -25.75 -4.54
C LEU A 121 10.65 -25.74 -4.36
N GLY A 122 11.01 -25.48 -4.51
CA GLY A 122 12.08 -25.46 -4.36
C GLY A 122 12.47 -24.82 -4.99
N GLU A 123 12.34 -24.96 -5.37
CA GLU A 123 12.64 -24.42 -5.78
C GLU A 123 12.46 -23.57 -6.07
N ASN A 124 12.22 -23.42 -6.14
CA ASN A 124 12.05 -22.68 -6.23
C ASN A 124 11.76 -22.13 -6.48
N PRO A 125 11.67 -22.22 -6.72
CA PRO A 125 11.43 -21.72 -6.91
C PRO A 125 11.46 -21.12 -7.12
N SER A 126 11.39 -21.14 -7.48
CA SER A 126 11.39 -20.72 -7.41
C SER A 126 11.41 -20.45 -7.25
N THR A 127 11.37 -20.68 -7.40
CA THR A 127 11.44 -20.69 -6.99
C THR A 127 11.80 -20.54 -6.77
#